data_a6b9a7052348545d602f8fd3d6a19258
#
_entry.id   a6b9a7052348545d602f8fd3d6a19258
#
_cell.length_a   1.000
_cell.length_b   1.000
_cell.length_c   1.000
_cell.angle_alpha   90.00
_cell.angle_beta   90.00
_cell.angle_gamma   90.00
#
_symmetry.space_group_name_H-M   'P 1'
#
loop_
_entity.id
_entity.type
_entity.pdbx_description
1 polymer ?
#
loop_
_entity_poly.entity_id
_entity_poly.type
_entity_poly.pdbx_seq_one_letter_code
_entity_poly.pdbx_strand_id
1 'polypeptide(L)'
;MTWAQVILTILTSLLASSGLWAFLGRKLERNNAEQELIIGIGHIELVFFGMQYIERGWITRDEYETIQDLYEPYVKLGGNGSGTRIMREVEKLPIREHGDFDK
;
A
#
# COMPACT_ATOMS: atom_id res chain seq x y z
N MET A 1 17.13 -50.50 -5.99
CA MET A 1 17.02 -49.03 -6.06
C MET A 1 18.10 -48.36 -5.24
N THR A 2 18.76 -47.39 -5.77
CA THR A 2 19.73 -46.60 -5.02
C THR A 2 18.98 -45.50 -4.20
N TRP A 3 19.59 -45.04 -3.16
CA TRP A 3 19.03 -43.97 -2.36
C TRP A 3 18.76 -42.72 -3.21
N ALA A 4 19.62 -42.44 -4.18
CA ALA A 4 19.48 -41.29 -5.07
C ALA A 4 18.19 -41.42 -5.91
N GLN A 5 17.85 -42.61 -6.38
CA GLN A 5 16.62 -42.84 -7.14
C GLN A 5 15.38 -42.67 -6.29
N VAL A 6 15.41 -43.14 -5.04
CA VAL A 6 14.29 -42.97 -4.10
C VAL A 6 14.07 -41.49 -3.80
N ILE A 7 15.11 -40.75 -3.51
CA ILE A 7 15.05 -39.32 -3.23
C ILE A 7 14.50 -38.56 -4.44
N LEU A 8 14.99 -38.87 -5.64
CA LEU A 8 14.55 -38.24 -6.87
C LEU A 8 13.07 -38.49 -7.12
N THR A 9 12.60 -39.72 -6.89
CA THR A 9 11.17 -40.06 -7.06
C THR A 9 10.30 -39.28 -6.09
N ILE A 10 10.72 -39.17 -4.83
CA ILE A 10 9.98 -38.40 -3.82
C ILE A 10 9.93 -36.93 -4.19
N LEU A 11 11.05 -36.33 -4.61
CA LEU A 11 11.11 -34.92 -5.02
C LEU A 11 10.23 -34.68 -6.24
N THR A 12 10.27 -35.56 -7.24
CA THR A 12 9.42 -35.44 -8.43
C THR A 12 7.95 -35.51 -8.07
N SER A 13 7.58 -36.42 -7.17
CA SER A 13 6.20 -36.57 -6.71
C SER A 13 5.71 -35.30 -5.98
N LEU A 14 6.54 -34.71 -5.15
CA LEU A 14 6.21 -33.48 -4.43
C LEU A 14 6.06 -32.30 -5.40
N LEU A 15 6.96 -32.18 -6.35
CA LEU A 15 6.90 -31.10 -7.35
C LEU A 15 5.69 -31.23 -8.28
N ALA A 16 5.31 -32.47 -8.59
CA ALA A 16 4.15 -32.75 -9.43
C ALA A 16 2.84 -32.68 -8.67
N SER A 17 2.87 -32.49 -7.35
CA SER A 17 1.66 -32.44 -6.53
C SER A 17 0.82 -31.21 -6.88
N SER A 18 -0.39 -31.45 -7.37
CA SER A 18 -1.35 -30.37 -7.68
C SER A 18 -1.77 -29.62 -6.44
N GLY A 19 -1.77 -30.26 -5.27
CA GLY A 19 -2.08 -29.62 -4.00
C GLY A 19 -1.07 -28.54 -3.61
N LEU A 20 0.22 -28.79 -3.85
CA LEU A 20 1.27 -27.83 -3.56
C LEU A 20 1.12 -26.58 -4.46
N TRP A 21 0.93 -26.79 -5.75
CA TRP A 21 0.75 -25.69 -6.69
C TRP A 21 -0.52 -24.88 -6.39
N ALA A 22 -1.61 -25.55 -6.05
CA ALA A 22 -2.84 -24.90 -5.65
C ALA A 22 -2.65 -24.06 -4.39
N PHE A 23 -1.91 -24.60 -3.41
CA PHE A 23 -1.60 -23.86 -2.17
C PHE A 23 -0.78 -22.60 -2.46
N LEU A 24 0.28 -22.73 -3.27
CA LEU A 24 1.12 -21.57 -3.66
C LEU A 24 0.33 -20.53 -4.43
N GLY A 25 -0.54 -20.96 -5.36
CA GLY A 25 -1.39 -20.06 -6.11
C GLY A 25 -2.34 -19.28 -5.21
N ARG A 26 -2.99 -19.96 -4.26
CA ARG A 26 -3.88 -19.30 -3.30
C ARG A 26 -3.14 -18.30 -2.41
N LYS A 27 -1.93 -18.65 -1.98
CA LYS A 27 -1.13 -17.77 -1.14
C LYS A 27 -0.74 -16.50 -1.91
N LEU A 28 -0.33 -16.63 -3.17
CA LEU A 28 0.02 -15.50 -4.02
C LEU A 28 -1.19 -14.61 -4.30
N GLU A 29 -2.34 -15.20 -4.64
CA GLU A 29 -3.58 -14.46 -4.85
C GLU A 29 -4.01 -13.69 -3.61
N ARG A 30 -3.90 -14.32 -2.45
CA ARG A 30 -4.24 -13.68 -1.17
C ARG A 30 -3.35 -12.48 -0.90
N ASN A 31 -2.04 -12.61 -1.12
CA ASN A 31 -1.10 -11.50 -0.93
C ASN A 31 -1.42 -10.33 -1.87
N ASN A 32 -1.74 -10.61 -3.13
CA ASN A 32 -2.13 -9.59 -4.10
C ASN A 32 -3.42 -8.89 -3.70
N ALA A 33 -4.42 -9.65 -3.23
CA ALA A 33 -5.69 -9.09 -2.78
C ALA A 33 -5.50 -8.19 -1.56
N GLU A 34 -4.64 -8.60 -0.62
CA GLU A 34 -4.32 -7.79 0.55
C GLU A 34 -3.64 -6.48 0.16
N GLN A 35 -2.69 -6.53 -0.77
CA GLN A 35 -2.02 -5.33 -1.28
C GLN A 35 -3.00 -4.39 -1.96
N GLU A 36 -3.88 -4.91 -2.80
CA GLU A 36 -4.91 -4.11 -3.47
C GLU A 36 -5.84 -3.45 -2.46
N LEU A 37 -6.22 -4.17 -1.42
CA LEU A 37 -7.07 -3.63 -0.35
C LEU A 37 -6.36 -2.50 0.39
N ILE A 38 -5.10 -2.68 0.75
CA ILE A 38 -4.29 -1.67 1.45
C ILE A 38 -4.14 -0.42 0.58
N ILE A 39 -3.85 -0.60 -0.71
CA ILE A 39 -3.75 0.51 -1.66
C ILE A 39 -5.10 1.23 -1.78
N GLY A 40 -6.20 0.49 -1.85
CA GLY A 40 -7.54 1.05 -1.92
C GLY A 40 -7.91 1.86 -0.70
N ILE A 41 -7.64 1.34 0.50
CA ILE A 41 -7.88 2.05 1.77
C ILE A 41 -7.00 3.30 1.83
N GLY A 42 -5.71 3.17 1.50
CA GLY A 42 -4.78 4.30 1.47
C GLY A 42 -5.22 5.38 0.51
N HIS A 43 -5.72 4.99 -0.67
CA HIS A 43 -6.25 5.91 -1.65
C HIS A 43 -7.45 6.70 -1.11
N ILE A 44 -8.41 6.00 -0.49
CA ILE A 44 -9.60 6.64 0.07
C ILE A 44 -9.22 7.62 1.17
N GLU A 45 -8.36 7.21 2.10
CA GLU A 45 -7.91 8.08 3.19
C GLU A 45 -7.12 9.28 2.68
N LEU A 46 -6.21 9.05 1.74
CA LEU A 46 -5.38 10.12 1.15
C LEU A 46 -6.24 11.16 0.45
N VAL A 47 -7.20 10.71 -0.37
CA VAL A 47 -8.12 11.60 -1.07
C VAL A 47 -9.01 12.35 -0.09
N PHE A 48 -9.56 11.65 0.89
CA PHE A 48 -10.47 12.24 1.89
C PHE A 48 -9.77 13.35 2.69
N PHE A 49 -8.63 13.06 3.27
CA PHE A 49 -7.89 14.05 4.06
C PHE A 49 -7.31 15.15 3.17
N GLY A 50 -6.77 14.77 2.01
CA GLY A 50 -6.21 15.73 1.07
C GLY A 50 -7.25 16.74 0.60
N MET A 51 -8.45 16.28 0.24
CA MET A 51 -9.53 17.14 -0.18
C MET A 51 -9.98 18.10 0.92
N GLN A 52 -10.03 17.62 2.17
CA GLN A 52 -10.37 18.46 3.32
C GLN A 52 -9.37 19.62 3.47
N TYR A 53 -8.07 19.32 3.36
CA TYR A 53 -7.03 20.33 3.49
C TYR A 53 -7.06 21.32 2.32
N ILE A 54 -7.27 20.82 1.11
CA ILE A 54 -7.36 21.65 -0.09
C ILE A 54 -8.56 22.61 -0.01
N GLU A 55 -9.71 22.11 0.41
CA GLU A 55 -10.92 22.94 0.58
C GLU A 55 -10.74 24.00 1.66
N ARG A 56 -10.05 23.63 2.74
CA ARG A 56 -9.74 24.56 3.81
C ARG A 56 -8.73 25.63 3.39
N GLY A 57 -7.83 25.27 2.46
CA GLY A 57 -6.85 26.19 1.91
C GLY A 57 -5.54 26.32 2.68
N TRP A 58 -5.34 25.55 3.71
CA TRP A 58 -4.12 25.54 4.52
C TRP A 58 -3.98 24.18 5.23
N ILE A 59 -2.79 23.91 5.76
CA ILE A 59 -2.49 22.66 6.46
C ILE A 59 -1.51 22.96 7.61
N THR A 60 -1.62 22.23 8.70
CA THR A 60 -0.63 22.31 9.78
C THR A 60 0.55 21.41 9.43
N ARG A 61 1.69 21.67 10.10
CA ARG A 61 2.88 20.84 9.92
C ARG A 61 2.61 19.39 10.31
N ASP A 62 1.95 19.16 11.42
CA ASP A 62 1.61 17.82 11.91
C ASP A 62 0.71 17.09 10.91
N GLU A 63 -0.26 17.79 10.36
CA GLU A 63 -1.14 17.22 9.32
C GLU A 63 -0.37 16.88 8.05
N TYR A 64 0.56 17.74 7.65
CA TYR A 64 1.39 17.50 6.48
C TYR A 64 2.28 16.26 6.67
N GLU A 65 2.92 16.12 7.82
CA GLU A 65 3.72 14.96 8.14
C GLU A 65 2.88 13.68 8.16
N THR A 66 1.69 13.74 8.71
CA THR A 66 0.76 12.60 8.77
C THR A 66 0.36 12.15 7.37
N ILE A 67 0.01 13.09 6.48
CA ILE A 67 -0.39 12.74 5.12
C ILE A 67 0.79 12.24 4.29
N GLN A 68 2.00 12.74 4.54
CA GLN A 68 3.21 12.21 3.92
C GLN A 68 3.48 10.77 4.36
N ASP A 69 3.31 10.48 5.65
CA ASP A 69 3.49 9.14 6.19
C ASP A 69 2.48 8.15 5.59
N LEU A 70 1.32 8.62 5.23
CA LEU A 70 0.32 7.82 4.53
C LEU A 70 0.69 7.63 3.05
N TYR A 71 1.19 8.67 2.42
CA TYR A 71 1.50 8.68 0.99
C TYR A 71 2.71 7.80 0.63
N GLU A 72 3.76 7.81 1.43
CA GLU A 72 4.98 7.04 1.15
C GLU A 72 4.72 5.54 0.97
N PRO A 73 4.08 4.84 1.92
CA PRO A 73 3.78 3.42 1.71
C PRO A 73 2.78 3.19 0.58
N TYR A 74 1.85 4.13 0.35
CA TYR A 74 0.92 4.05 -0.76
C TYR A 74 1.65 3.97 -2.11
N VAL A 75 2.66 4.81 -2.32
CA VAL A 75 3.48 4.80 -3.54
C VAL A 75 4.32 3.53 -3.63
N LYS A 76 4.91 3.10 -2.53
CA LYS A 76 5.75 1.89 -2.48
C LYS A 76 4.97 0.64 -2.86
N LEU A 77 3.68 0.60 -2.52
CA LEU A 77 2.80 -0.52 -2.86
C LEU A 77 2.25 -0.43 -4.30
N GLY A 78 2.63 0.59 -5.05
CA GLY A 78 2.22 0.77 -6.43
C GLY A 78 1.05 1.72 -6.64
N GLY A 79 0.65 2.45 -5.60
CA GLY A 79 -0.39 3.47 -5.72
C GLY A 79 0.10 4.64 -6.56
N ASN A 80 -0.80 5.16 -7.40
CA ASN A 80 -0.49 6.30 -8.27
C ASN A 80 -1.78 7.02 -8.67
N GLY A 81 -1.70 7.96 -9.60
CA GLY A 81 -2.86 8.64 -10.19
C GLY A 81 -3.47 9.67 -9.26
N SER A 82 -4.73 9.45 -8.83
CA SER A 82 -5.48 10.42 -8.03
C SER A 82 -4.81 10.77 -6.71
N GLY A 83 -4.22 9.77 -6.04
CA GLY A 83 -3.49 10.01 -4.79
C GLY A 83 -2.30 10.92 -4.96
N THR A 84 -1.52 10.72 -6.03
CA THR A 84 -0.38 11.57 -6.36
C THR A 84 -0.83 12.99 -6.70
N ARG A 85 -1.93 13.13 -7.42
CA ARG A 85 -2.51 14.41 -7.79
C ARG A 85 -2.93 15.20 -6.56
N ILE A 86 -3.62 14.54 -5.64
CA ILE A 86 -4.06 15.13 -4.36
C ILE A 86 -2.84 15.57 -3.54
N MET A 87 -1.82 14.72 -3.44
CA MET A 87 -0.62 15.05 -2.68
C MET A 87 0.10 16.27 -3.24
N ARG A 88 0.16 16.41 -4.57
CA ARG A 88 0.74 17.60 -5.21
C ARG A 88 0.00 18.87 -4.84
N GLU A 89 -1.32 18.81 -4.79
CA GLU A 89 -2.13 19.97 -4.38
C GLU A 89 -1.94 20.29 -2.91
N VAL A 90 -1.82 19.26 -2.06
CA VAL A 90 -1.55 19.44 -0.63
C VAL A 90 -0.19 20.13 -0.43
N GLU A 91 0.82 19.74 -1.21
CA GLU A 91 2.16 20.33 -1.12
C GLU A 91 2.18 21.83 -1.42
N LYS A 92 1.22 22.32 -2.18
CA LYS A 92 1.09 23.74 -2.51
C LYS A 92 0.43 24.57 -1.41
N LEU A 93 -0.19 23.91 -0.42
CA LEU A 93 -0.91 24.62 0.64
C LEU A 93 0.05 25.32 1.60
N PRO A 94 -0.32 26.51 2.08
CA PRO A 94 0.47 27.18 3.11
C PRO A 94 0.38 26.41 4.42
N ILE A 95 1.53 26.29 5.09
CA ILE A 95 1.63 25.60 6.39
C ILE A 95 1.37 26.62 7.49
N ARG A 96 0.40 26.31 8.36
CA ARG A 96 0.06 27.14 9.52
C ARG A 96 0.34 26.35 10.79
N GLU A 97 0.97 27.03 11.74
CA GLU A 97 1.23 26.46 13.06
C GLU A 97 -0.02 26.61 13.94
N HIS A 98 -0.11 25.80 14.99
CA HIS A 98 -1.27 25.83 15.91
C HIS A 98 -1.50 27.19 16.54
N GLY A 99 -0.44 27.94 16.80
CA GLY A 99 -0.55 29.27 17.39
C GLY A 99 -1.25 30.30 16.50
N ASP A 100 -1.36 30.03 15.18
CA ASP A 100 -1.98 30.94 14.22
C ASP A 100 -3.51 30.97 14.33
N PHE A 101 -4.11 30.06 15.09
CA PHE A 101 -5.56 29.93 15.23
C PHE A 101 -6.12 30.60 16.48
N ASP A 102 -5.26 30.99 17.42
CA ASP A 102 -5.65 31.55 18.72
C ASP A 102 -5.76 33.07 18.71
N LYS A 103 -5.92 33.64 17.54
CA LYS A 103 -6.07 35.11 17.39
C LYS A 103 -7.52 35.50 17.17
#